data_7448e435636c4702d99ef1a2d15a63e3
#
_entry.id   7448e435636c4702d99ef1a2d15a63e3
#
_cell.length_a   1.000
_cell.length_b   1.000
_cell.length_c   1.000
_cell.angle_alpha   90.00
_cell.angle_beta   90.00
_cell.angle_gamma   90.00
#
_symmetry.space_group_name_H-M   'P 1'
#
loop_
_entity.id
_entity.type
_entity.pdbx_description
1 polymer ?
#
loop_
_entity_poly.entity_id
_entity_poly.type
_entity_poly.pdbx_seq_one_letter_code
_entity_poly.pdbx_strand_id
1 'polypeptide(L)'
;MTVDAAKPARRFSATTESGLALAIVVVLAVTALVDSNHSYWFRPQACATDIVRQTVMLGIFALGSAVVIISGGIDLSTGSMIAFSGTICATVMMVVDPAAMNTGQVGTATIVVAIAAALAVGLLVGSLHAWLITVVGLPAFVATLATLVGLRSLARAIVENVTAEFLGGRSTQIQIFDREFRYLGRTVWISAMLFILLAVLIGILMRYTVVGRHLYALGGNEQAARLSGIHTDRLKWLAYCLSAACASLAGVLAIGEQSVADPQTLGRGYELNAIAAAVVGGCSLQGGVGTVPGTVLGCLFLRAVIDGIAKIIKTGADVHEGWIVGIVVVMAVAFSQWRASGQRGKQFFTGALGSLAIVTLGLIAGTLVTLMADWRAGSATAAVTWVVLICAKIWENRVAVGQRAQGASGEATT
;
A
#
# COMPACT_ATOMS: atom_id res chain seq x y z
N MET A 1 -22.02 -23.15 -34.51
CA MET A 1 -21.17 -22.23 -33.72
C MET A 1 -21.98 -21.89 -32.47
N THR A 2 -21.80 -22.69 -31.42
CA THR A 2 -22.43 -22.44 -30.12
C THR A 2 -21.58 -21.41 -29.39
N VAL A 3 -22.15 -20.22 -29.17
CA VAL A 3 -21.58 -19.16 -28.38
C VAL A 3 -21.55 -19.67 -26.95
N ASP A 4 -20.35 -19.97 -26.45
CA ASP A 4 -20.12 -20.35 -25.06
C ASP A 4 -20.46 -19.13 -24.19
N ALA A 5 -21.60 -19.22 -23.50
CA ALA A 5 -22.08 -18.17 -22.62
C ALA A 5 -21.02 -17.91 -21.55
N ALA A 6 -20.43 -16.72 -21.56
CA ALA A 6 -19.45 -16.28 -20.57
C ALA A 6 -20.00 -16.52 -19.16
N LYS A 7 -19.35 -17.40 -18.41
CA LYS A 7 -19.67 -17.65 -16.99
C LYS A 7 -19.66 -16.32 -16.24
N PRO A 8 -20.71 -16.02 -15.45
CA PRO A 8 -20.78 -14.77 -14.72
C PRO A 8 -19.56 -14.65 -13.79
N ALA A 9 -18.96 -13.48 -13.82
CA ALA A 9 -17.82 -13.15 -12.95
C ALA A 9 -18.17 -13.52 -11.49
N ARG A 10 -17.45 -14.49 -10.95
CA ARG A 10 -17.70 -15.04 -9.61
C ARG A 10 -17.68 -13.91 -8.58
N ARG A 11 -18.68 -13.88 -7.71
CA ARG A 11 -18.75 -13.07 -6.48
C ARG A 11 -17.51 -13.36 -5.61
N PHE A 12 -16.46 -12.58 -5.80
CA PHE A 12 -15.14 -12.78 -5.18
C PHE A 12 -15.05 -12.23 -3.75
N SER A 13 -16.03 -11.40 -3.32
CA SER A 13 -15.84 -10.54 -2.14
C SER A 13 -15.93 -11.24 -0.79
N ALA A 14 -16.98 -11.99 -0.52
CA ALA A 14 -17.25 -12.45 0.84
C ALA A 14 -16.24 -13.47 1.41
N THR A 15 -15.65 -14.33 0.58
CA THR A 15 -14.69 -15.35 1.03
C THR A 15 -13.29 -14.81 1.28
N THR A 16 -12.87 -13.77 0.55
CA THR A 16 -11.54 -13.17 0.70
C THR A 16 -11.52 -12.26 1.92
N GLU A 17 -12.55 -11.42 2.09
CA GLU A 17 -12.70 -10.50 3.21
C GLU A 17 -12.83 -11.24 4.55
N SER A 18 -13.62 -12.33 4.61
CA SER A 18 -13.75 -13.15 5.81
C SER A 18 -12.45 -13.89 6.16
N GLY A 19 -11.73 -14.39 5.15
CA GLY A 19 -10.43 -15.00 5.35
C GLY A 19 -9.39 -14.02 5.90
N LEU A 20 -9.40 -12.77 5.39
CA LEU A 20 -8.51 -11.72 5.86
C LEU A 20 -8.87 -11.25 7.28
N ALA A 21 -10.16 -11.12 7.59
CA ALA A 21 -10.61 -10.82 8.94
C ALA A 21 -10.18 -11.90 9.96
N LEU A 22 -10.30 -13.17 9.58
CA LEU A 22 -9.78 -14.28 10.40
C LEU A 22 -8.26 -14.18 10.58
N ALA A 23 -7.52 -13.89 9.51
CA ALA A 23 -6.07 -13.75 9.58
C ALA A 23 -5.65 -12.61 10.52
N ILE A 24 -6.36 -11.48 10.54
CA ILE A 24 -6.15 -10.37 11.48
C ILE A 24 -6.33 -10.86 12.93
N VAL A 25 -7.43 -11.57 13.21
CA VAL A 25 -7.70 -12.11 14.54
C VAL A 25 -6.59 -13.07 14.98
N VAL A 26 -6.14 -13.94 14.08
CA VAL A 26 -5.02 -14.87 14.35
C VAL A 26 -3.73 -14.13 14.65
N VAL A 27 -3.36 -13.12 13.85
CA VAL A 27 -2.16 -12.32 14.09
C VAL A 27 -2.20 -11.62 15.45
N LEU A 28 -3.33 -10.98 15.78
CA LEU A 28 -3.50 -10.31 17.07
C LEU A 28 -3.45 -11.31 18.23
N ALA A 29 -4.07 -12.48 18.10
CA ALA A 29 -4.05 -13.54 19.12
C ALA A 29 -2.64 -14.10 19.32
N VAL A 30 -1.91 -14.40 18.23
CA VAL A 30 -0.53 -14.88 18.29
C VAL A 30 0.37 -13.83 18.94
N THR A 31 0.25 -12.57 18.57
CA THR A 31 1.01 -11.47 19.20
C THR A 31 0.70 -11.37 20.69
N ALA A 32 -0.58 -11.44 21.08
CA ALA A 32 -0.98 -11.37 22.49
C ALA A 32 -0.41 -12.51 23.34
N LEU A 33 -0.20 -13.69 22.75
CA LEU A 33 0.36 -14.87 23.44
C LEU A 33 1.89 -14.89 23.45
N VAL A 34 2.53 -14.42 22.38
CA VAL A 34 3.99 -14.54 22.20
C VAL A 34 4.74 -13.31 22.73
N ASP A 35 4.10 -12.13 22.79
CA ASP A 35 4.72 -10.92 23.32
C ASP A 35 5.03 -11.09 24.81
N SER A 36 6.31 -11.18 25.13
CA SER A 36 6.80 -11.37 26.51
C SER A 36 6.50 -10.19 27.44
N ASN A 37 6.20 -9.01 26.90
CA ASN A 37 5.75 -7.84 27.66
C ASN A 37 4.24 -7.84 27.90
N HIS A 38 3.53 -8.76 27.28
CA HIS A 38 2.05 -8.86 27.35
C HIS A 38 1.36 -7.52 27.08
N SER A 39 1.87 -6.74 26.11
CA SER A 39 1.45 -5.35 25.84
C SER A 39 -0.04 -5.23 25.58
N TYR A 40 -0.64 -6.20 24.86
CA TYR A 40 -2.09 -6.21 24.58
C TYR A 40 -2.95 -6.48 25.81
N TRP A 41 -2.40 -7.10 26.85
CA TRP A 41 -3.11 -7.36 28.09
C TRP A 41 -2.98 -6.18 29.05
N PHE A 42 -1.77 -5.60 29.20
CA PHE A 42 -1.53 -4.52 30.15
C PHE A 42 -1.92 -3.13 29.62
N ARG A 43 -1.85 -2.93 28.28
CA ARG A 43 -2.13 -1.62 27.64
C ARG A 43 -3.01 -1.75 26.40
N PRO A 44 -4.19 -2.39 26.51
CA PRO A 44 -5.03 -2.69 25.33
C PRO A 44 -5.47 -1.43 24.57
N GLN A 45 -5.82 -0.37 25.28
CA GLN A 45 -6.26 0.89 24.65
C GLN A 45 -5.13 1.56 23.87
N ALA A 46 -3.92 1.61 24.42
CA ALA A 46 -2.78 2.20 23.71
C ALA A 46 -2.46 1.41 22.44
N CYS A 47 -2.36 0.07 22.54
CA CYS A 47 -2.10 -0.79 21.39
C CYS A 47 -3.18 -0.66 20.31
N ALA A 48 -4.45 -0.67 20.69
CA ALA A 48 -5.55 -0.48 19.75
C ALA A 48 -5.52 0.90 19.09
N THR A 49 -5.22 1.95 19.86
CA THR A 49 -5.10 3.31 19.33
C THR A 49 -3.95 3.43 18.33
N ASP A 50 -2.80 2.81 18.60
CA ASP A 50 -1.64 2.82 17.72
C ASP A 50 -1.90 2.07 16.41
N ILE A 51 -2.51 0.88 16.49
CA ILE A 51 -2.92 0.11 15.31
C ILE A 51 -3.94 0.89 14.47
N VAL A 52 -4.96 1.47 15.11
CA VAL A 52 -5.97 2.27 14.41
C VAL A 52 -5.34 3.49 13.75
N ARG A 53 -4.50 4.24 14.47
CA ARG A 53 -3.79 5.43 13.94
C ARG A 53 -3.01 5.09 12.68
N GLN A 54 -2.16 4.07 12.75
CA GLN A 54 -1.33 3.65 11.61
C GLN A 54 -2.17 3.09 10.45
N THR A 55 -3.25 2.34 10.76
CA THR A 55 -4.18 1.82 9.76
C THR A 55 -4.90 2.94 9.04
N VAL A 56 -5.35 3.96 9.75
CA VAL A 56 -6.04 5.12 9.18
C VAL A 56 -5.10 5.90 8.27
N MET A 57 -3.90 6.19 8.73
CA MET A 57 -2.90 6.91 7.92
C MET A 57 -2.58 6.15 6.64
N LEU A 58 -2.27 4.85 6.73
CA LEU A 58 -2.05 4.00 5.57
C LEU A 58 -3.30 3.95 4.66
N GLY A 59 -4.48 3.79 5.25
CA GLY A 59 -5.73 3.59 4.54
C GLY A 59 -6.14 4.77 3.68
N ILE A 60 -5.90 6.01 4.14
CA ILE A 60 -6.26 7.22 3.38
C ILE A 60 -5.61 7.19 1.99
N PHE A 61 -4.31 6.95 1.88
CA PHE A 61 -3.65 6.93 0.58
C PHE A 61 -3.73 5.57 -0.13
N ALA A 62 -3.83 4.46 0.60
CA ALA A 62 -4.03 3.14 0.01
C ALA A 62 -5.37 3.01 -0.73
N LEU A 63 -6.42 3.70 -0.28
CA LEU A 63 -7.69 3.76 -0.99
C LEU A 63 -7.54 4.41 -2.36
N GLY A 64 -6.80 5.52 -2.47
CA GLY A 64 -6.48 6.15 -3.75
C GLY A 64 -5.68 5.22 -4.66
N SER A 65 -4.60 4.62 -4.13
CA SER A 65 -3.78 3.65 -4.85
C SER A 65 -4.58 2.43 -5.31
N ALA A 66 -5.54 1.94 -4.50
CA ALA A 66 -6.41 0.83 -4.88
C ALA A 66 -7.27 1.16 -6.10
N VAL A 67 -7.79 2.38 -6.23
CA VAL A 67 -8.54 2.81 -7.43
C VAL A 67 -7.64 2.79 -8.66
N VAL A 68 -6.40 3.27 -8.55
CA VAL A 68 -5.42 3.20 -9.65
C VAL A 68 -5.12 1.75 -10.02
N ILE A 69 -4.89 0.86 -9.05
CA ILE A 69 -4.62 -0.57 -9.28
C ILE A 69 -5.83 -1.23 -9.95
N ILE A 70 -7.04 -1.00 -9.46
CA ILE A 70 -8.27 -1.55 -10.05
C ILE A 70 -8.45 -1.06 -11.49
N SER A 71 -8.04 0.17 -11.81
CA SER A 71 -8.08 0.70 -13.19
C SER A 71 -6.96 0.15 -14.09
N GLY A 72 -6.08 -0.73 -13.60
CA GLY A 72 -4.97 -1.32 -14.35
C GLY A 72 -3.70 -0.47 -14.36
N GLY A 73 -3.62 0.57 -13.52
CA GLY A 73 -2.44 1.41 -13.34
C GLY A 73 -1.62 1.04 -12.10
N ILE A 74 -0.44 1.63 -11.99
CA ILE A 74 0.40 1.58 -10.78
C ILE A 74 0.85 3.01 -10.48
N ASP A 75 0.69 3.46 -9.23
CA ASP A 75 1.15 4.75 -8.76
C ASP A 75 2.25 4.57 -7.71
N LEU A 76 3.49 4.79 -8.14
CA LEU A 76 4.67 4.75 -7.26
C LEU A 76 4.96 6.10 -6.61
N SER A 77 4.26 7.16 -7.00
CA SER A 77 4.53 8.50 -6.49
C SER A 77 3.89 8.80 -5.14
N THR A 78 3.02 7.93 -4.64
CA THR A 78 2.17 8.16 -3.45
C THR A 78 3.00 8.64 -2.26
N GLY A 79 4.13 8.01 -1.94
CA GLY A 79 4.99 8.41 -0.82
C GLY A 79 5.65 9.79 -1.03
N SER A 80 6.13 10.08 -2.24
CA SER A 80 6.68 11.41 -2.57
C SER A 80 5.61 12.48 -2.65
N MET A 81 4.38 12.11 -3.02
CA MET A 81 3.23 13.01 -3.02
C MET A 81 2.84 13.42 -1.59
N ILE A 82 2.86 12.48 -0.64
CA ILE A 82 2.68 12.75 0.80
C ILE A 82 3.73 13.76 1.28
N ALA A 83 5.01 13.52 0.95
CA ALA A 83 6.10 14.42 1.32
C ALA A 83 5.95 15.81 0.68
N PHE A 84 5.65 15.85 -0.62
CA PHE A 84 5.54 17.10 -1.37
C PHE A 84 4.35 17.95 -0.90
N SER A 85 3.16 17.37 -0.78
CA SER A 85 1.96 18.08 -0.34
C SER A 85 2.06 18.56 1.11
N GLY A 86 2.62 17.72 2.01
CA GLY A 86 2.92 18.13 3.38
C GLY A 86 3.90 19.29 3.43
N THR A 87 4.96 19.24 2.61
CA THR A 87 5.92 20.36 2.47
C THR A 87 5.25 21.62 1.97
N ILE A 88 4.41 21.54 0.94
CA ILE A 88 3.68 22.73 0.44
C ILE A 88 2.78 23.31 1.52
N CYS A 89 2.06 22.47 2.28
CA CYS A 89 1.25 22.95 3.39
C CYS A 89 2.08 23.72 4.42
N ALA A 90 3.20 23.17 4.87
CA ALA A 90 4.10 23.83 5.82
C ALA A 90 4.73 25.10 5.24
N THR A 91 5.12 25.08 3.97
CA THR A 91 5.68 26.22 3.25
C THR A 91 4.67 27.37 3.16
N VAL A 92 3.42 27.08 2.80
CA VAL A 92 2.38 28.10 2.72
C VAL A 92 2.13 28.75 4.09
N MET A 93 2.07 27.95 5.16
CA MET A 93 1.95 28.51 6.51
C MET A 93 3.14 29.43 6.84
N MET A 94 4.37 29.06 6.50
CA MET A 94 5.57 29.83 6.76
C MET A 94 5.64 31.13 5.93
N VAL A 95 5.22 31.10 4.68
CA VAL A 95 5.24 32.25 3.77
C VAL A 95 4.15 33.26 4.13
N VAL A 96 2.95 32.78 4.47
CA VAL A 96 1.79 33.63 4.79
C VAL A 96 1.93 34.30 6.17
N ASP A 97 2.42 33.52 7.15
CA ASP A 97 2.58 34.05 8.52
C ASP A 97 3.87 33.51 9.20
N PRO A 98 5.04 34.03 8.83
CA PRO A 98 6.33 33.60 9.35
C PRO A 98 6.45 33.74 10.88
N ALA A 99 5.89 34.85 11.42
CA ALA A 99 5.95 35.14 12.85
C ALA A 99 5.12 34.13 13.65
N ALA A 100 3.94 33.80 13.15
CA ALA A 100 3.04 32.84 13.77
C ALA A 100 3.61 31.42 13.75
N MET A 101 4.34 31.03 12.72
CA MET A 101 5.04 29.74 12.69
C MET A 101 6.02 29.57 13.84
N ASN A 102 6.74 30.63 14.22
CA ASN A 102 7.70 30.61 15.32
C ASN A 102 7.02 30.64 16.70
N THR A 103 5.87 31.33 16.81
CA THR A 103 5.12 31.44 18.08
C THR A 103 4.11 30.31 18.26
N GLY A 104 3.80 29.52 17.23
CA GLY A 104 2.83 28.44 17.27
C GLY A 104 1.37 28.90 17.35
N GLN A 105 1.07 30.09 16.81
CA GLN A 105 -0.27 30.70 16.78
C GLN A 105 -0.67 31.07 15.35
N VAL A 106 -0.63 30.09 14.45
CA VAL A 106 -1.05 30.25 13.05
C VAL A 106 -2.56 30.46 12.97
N GLY A 107 -3.01 31.48 12.27
CA GLY A 107 -4.44 31.75 12.14
C GLY A 107 -5.17 30.64 11.38
N THR A 108 -6.40 30.32 11.79
CA THR A 108 -7.22 29.27 11.14
C THR A 108 -7.38 29.50 9.63
N ALA A 109 -7.48 30.75 9.18
CA ALA A 109 -7.53 31.08 7.75
C ALA A 109 -6.26 30.65 7.01
N THR A 110 -5.07 30.88 7.58
CA THR A 110 -3.79 30.45 7.02
C THR A 110 -3.72 28.92 6.94
N ILE A 111 -4.16 28.22 7.97
CA ILE A 111 -4.23 26.75 7.99
C ILE A 111 -5.13 26.23 6.85
N VAL A 112 -6.32 26.81 6.69
CA VAL A 112 -7.26 26.42 5.62
C VAL A 112 -6.66 26.67 4.23
N VAL A 113 -6.01 27.82 4.01
CA VAL A 113 -5.34 28.14 2.75
C VAL A 113 -4.19 27.15 2.49
N ALA A 114 -3.40 26.83 3.50
CA ALA A 114 -2.30 25.88 3.39
C ALA A 114 -2.79 24.45 3.02
N ILE A 115 -3.86 23.98 3.65
CA ILE A 115 -4.50 22.69 3.32
C ILE A 115 -5.04 22.72 1.88
N ALA A 116 -5.75 23.79 1.50
CA ALA A 116 -6.28 23.95 0.15
C ALA A 116 -5.16 23.94 -0.90
N ALA A 117 -4.04 24.63 -0.64
CA ALA A 117 -2.88 24.63 -1.52
C ALA A 117 -2.27 23.23 -1.67
N ALA A 118 -2.12 22.47 -0.58
CA ALA A 118 -1.64 21.10 -0.61
C ALA A 118 -2.53 20.19 -1.46
N LEU A 119 -3.85 20.29 -1.31
CA LEU A 119 -4.81 19.53 -2.11
C LEU A 119 -4.82 19.94 -3.58
N ALA A 120 -4.74 21.25 -3.86
CA ALA A 120 -4.65 21.78 -5.23
C ALA A 120 -3.41 21.25 -5.95
N VAL A 121 -2.25 21.28 -5.28
CA VAL A 121 -1.01 20.73 -5.82
C VAL A 121 -1.13 19.22 -6.05
N GLY A 122 -1.82 18.50 -5.17
CA GLY A 122 -2.13 17.09 -5.39
C GLY A 122 -2.92 16.85 -6.68
N LEU A 123 -3.97 17.62 -6.90
CA LEU A 123 -4.75 17.51 -8.13
C LEU A 123 -3.94 17.87 -9.38
N LEU A 124 -3.04 18.87 -9.29
CA LEU A 124 -2.14 19.25 -10.37
C LEU A 124 -1.17 18.11 -10.71
N VAL A 125 -0.55 17.49 -9.69
CA VAL A 125 0.35 16.34 -9.90
C VAL A 125 -0.39 15.12 -10.41
N GLY A 126 -1.58 14.81 -9.88
CA GLY A 126 -2.44 13.74 -10.40
C GLY A 126 -2.81 13.97 -11.88
N SER A 127 -3.11 15.24 -12.24
CA SER A 127 -3.36 15.63 -13.62
C SER A 127 -2.11 15.50 -14.50
N LEU A 128 -0.93 15.83 -13.99
CA LEU A 128 0.34 15.61 -14.67
C LEU A 128 0.58 14.13 -14.95
N HIS A 129 0.36 13.24 -13.97
CA HIS A 129 0.47 11.80 -14.18
C HIS A 129 -0.49 11.33 -15.28
N ALA A 130 -1.76 11.72 -15.18
CA ALA A 130 -2.76 11.35 -16.17
C ALA A 130 -2.37 11.84 -17.57
N TRP A 131 -1.87 13.07 -17.70
CA TRP A 131 -1.41 13.63 -18.96
C TRP A 131 -0.22 12.87 -19.55
N LEU A 132 0.80 12.56 -18.72
CA LEU A 132 1.96 11.77 -19.15
C LEU A 132 1.55 10.36 -19.63
N ILE A 133 0.54 9.76 -19.00
CA ILE A 133 0.10 8.41 -19.32
C ILE A 133 -0.84 8.39 -20.55
N THR A 134 -1.77 9.36 -20.66
CA THR A 134 -2.82 9.31 -21.66
C THR A 134 -2.47 10.08 -22.94
N VAL A 135 -1.75 11.19 -22.81
CA VAL A 135 -1.42 12.07 -23.95
C VAL A 135 -0.01 11.80 -24.45
N VAL A 136 0.99 11.76 -23.56
CA VAL A 136 2.38 11.45 -23.95
C VAL A 136 2.56 9.95 -24.22
N GLY A 137 1.70 9.09 -23.63
CA GLY A 137 1.74 7.65 -23.84
C GLY A 137 2.80 6.90 -23.03
N LEU A 138 3.29 7.49 -21.93
CA LEU A 138 4.25 6.83 -21.07
C LEU A 138 3.59 5.68 -20.28
N PRO A 139 4.29 4.56 -20.07
CA PRO A 139 3.85 3.56 -19.13
C PRO A 139 3.63 4.17 -17.74
N ALA A 140 2.53 3.83 -17.08
CA ALA A 140 2.13 4.40 -15.79
C ALA A 140 3.25 4.33 -14.73
N PHE A 141 3.90 3.18 -14.66
CA PHE A 141 5.01 2.93 -13.75
C PHE A 141 6.19 3.88 -14.01
N VAL A 142 6.52 4.20 -15.28
CA VAL A 142 7.62 5.12 -15.63
C VAL A 142 7.28 6.55 -15.23
N ALA A 143 6.06 7.00 -15.54
CA ALA A 143 5.60 8.34 -15.19
C ALA A 143 5.62 8.58 -13.67
N THR A 144 5.10 7.64 -12.89
CA THR A 144 5.02 7.75 -11.42
C THR A 144 6.36 7.52 -10.74
N LEU A 145 7.24 6.68 -11.30
CA LEU A 145 8.61 6.51 -10.81
C LEU A 145 9.46 7.79 -10.99
N ALA A 146 9.32 8.46 -12.13
CA ALA A 146 10.01 9.72 -12.36
C ALA A 146 9.57 10.78 -11.34
N THR A 147 8.28 10.87 -11.05
CA THR A 147 7.75 11.82 -10.05
C THR A 147 8.03 11.38 -8.61
N LEU A 148 8.18 10.09 -8.32
CA LEU A 148 8.67 9.60 -7.01
C LEU A 148 9.98 10.30 -6.61
N VAL A 149 10.93 10.38 -7.55
CA VAL A 149 12.24 11.02 -7.31
C VAL A 149 12.13 12.54 -7.43
N GLY A 150 11.45 13.03 -8.47
CA GLY A 150 11.35 14.45 -8.78
C GLY A 150 10.63 15.25 -7.71
N LEU A 151 9.46 14.81 -7.24
CA LEU A 151 8.68 15.52 -6.22
C LEU A 151 9.42 15.60 -4.87
N ARG A 152 10.12 14.54 -4.49
CA ARG A 152 10.90 14.51 -3.25
C ARG A 152 12.06 15.50 -3.29
N SER A 153 12.78 15.55 -4.41
CA SER A 153 13.85 16.52 -4.63
C SER A 153 13.35 17.95 -4.69
N LEU A 154 12.21 18.18 -5.35
CA LEU A 154 11.57 19.50 -5.41
C LEU A 154 11.10 19.96 -4.03
N ALA A 155 10.45 19.07 -3.25
CA ALA A 155 10.05 19.36 -1.89
C ALA A 155 11.24 19.81 -1.03
N ARG A 156 12.38 19.10 -1.13
CA ARG A 156 13.60 19.47 -0.42
C ARG A 156 14.11 20.85 -0.83
N ALA A 157 14.20 21.12 -2.12
CA ALA A 157 14.66 22.42 -2.62
C ALA A 157 13.76 23.58 -2.13
N ILE A 158 12.43 23.36 -2.08
CA ILE A 158 11.47 24.34 -1.55
C ILE A 158 11.75 24.59 -0.06
N VAL A 159 11.90 23.55 0.76
CA VAL A 159 12.19 23.70 2.20
C VAL A 159 13.49 24.48 2.42
N GLU A 160 14.58 24.09 1.75
CA GLU A 160 15.88 24.74 1.91
C GLU A 160 15.84 26.23 1.51
N ASN A 161 15.12 26.58 0.44
CA ASN A 161 14.99 27.97 -0.01
C ASN A 161 14.12 28.80 0.94
N VAL A 162 12.94 28.29 1.33
CA VAL A 162 12.00 29.00 2.20
C VAL A 162 12.60 29.19 3.60
N THR A 163 13.27 28.19 4.14
CA THR A 163 13.92 28.31 5.45
C THR A 163 15.10 29.29 5.40
N ALA A 164 15.87 29.32 4.29
CA ALA A 164 16.93 30.34 4.13
C ALA A 164 16.37 31.73 4.12
N GLU A 165 15.23 31.98 3.49
CA GLU A 165 14.61 33.30 3.38
C GLU A 165 13.96 33.74 4.69
N PHE A 166 13.20 32.90 5.36
CA PHE A 166 12.39 33.28 6.52
C PHE A 166 13.03 32.96 7.88
N LEU A 167 14.00 32.04 7.97
CA LEU A 167 14.67 31.66 9.22
C LEU A 167 16.14 32.08 9.26
N GLY A 168 16.65 32.72 8.20
CA GLY A 168 18.04 33.16 8.13
C GLY A 168 19.08 32.05 7.97
N GLY A 169 18.65 30.79 7.69
CA GLY A 169 19.53 29.65 7.44
C GLY A 169 18.82 28.52 6.75
N ARG A 170 19.55 27.78 5.90
CA ARG A 170 19.00 26.61 5.21
C ARG A 170 18.75 25.47 6.18
N SER A 171 17.52 24.99 6.24
CA SER A 171 17.14 23.77 6.97
C SER A 171 16.59 22.75 5.99
N THR A 172 16.71 21.47 6.34
CA THR A 172 16.13 20.37 5.57
C THR A 172 14.67 20.10 5.96
N GLN A 173 14.17 20.77 6.99
CA GLN A 173 12.83 20.56 7.54
C GLN A 173 12.20 21.84 8.06
N ILE A 174 10.87 21.90 8.07
CA ILE A 174 10.08 22.95 8.69
C ILE A 174 9.39 22.38 9.91
N GLN A 175 9.63 22.96 11.09
CA GLN A 175 8.94 22.57 12.32
C GLN A 175 7.60 23.28 12.43
N ILE A 176 6.59 22.56 12.94
CA ILE A 176 5.22 23.05 13.09
C ILE A 176 4.88 23.06 14.58
N PHE A 177 4.81 24.24 15.16
CA PHE A 177 4.50 24.43 16.58
C PHE A 177 3.03 24.71 16.84
N ASP A 178 2.25 25.05 15.81
CA ASP A 178 0.85 25.41 15.95
C ASP A 178 0.01 24.30 16.59
N ARG A 179 -0.74 24.66 17.63
CA ARG A 179 -1.50 23.69 18.43
C ARG A 179 -2.72 23.18 17.68
N GLU A 180 -3.43 24.03 16.97
CA GLU A 180 -4.66 23.66 16.28
C GLU A 180 -4.36 22.74 15.09
N PHE A 181 -3.34 23.08 14.32
CA PHE A 181 -2.89 22.25 13.21
C PHE A 181 -2.39 20.88 13.68
N ARG A 182 -1.58 20.85 14.74
CA ARG A 182 -1.12 19.58 15.35
C ARG A 182 -2.27 18.75 15.91
N TYR A 183 -3.32 19.39 16.42
CA TYR A 183 -4.51 18.71 16.90
C TYR A 183 -5.21 17.93 15.79
N LEU A 184 -5.27 18.48 14.55
CA LEU A 184 -5.84 17.78 13.38
C LEU A 184 -5.12 16.47 13.07
N GLY A 185 -3.78 16.45 13.06
CA GLY A 185 -3.00 15.25 12.76
C GLY A 185 -2.90 14.27 13.94
N ARG A 186 -2.79 14.78 15.17
CA ARG A 186 -2.59 13.95 16.38
C ARG A 186 -3.86 13.30 16.91
N THR A 187 -5.02 13.88 16.61
CA THR A 187 -6.29 13.35 17.08
C THR A 187 -6.76 12.21 16.20
N VAL A 188 -6.56 10.98 16.67
CA VAL A 188 -6.87 9.75 15.92
C VAL A 188 -8.31 9.73 15.40
N TRP A 189 -9.25 10.25 16.16
CA TRP A 189 -10.67 10.26 15.76
C TRP A 189 -10.95 11.17 14.56
N ILE A 190 -10.24 12.28 14.41
CA ILE A 190 -10.38 13.17 13.24
C ILE A 190 -9.90 12.45 11.99
N SER A 191 -8.70 11.89 12.05
CA SER A 191 -8.13 11.10 10.94
C SER A 191 -8.99 9.88 10.63
N ALA A 192 -9.53 9.19 11.66
CA ALA A 192 -10.41 8.03 11.49
C ALA A 192 -11.74 8.40 10.82
N MET A 193 -12.39 9.49 11.23
CA MET A 193 -13.62 9.97 10.59
C MET A 193 -13.37 10.33 9.12
N LEU A 194 -12.26 10.98 8.83
CA LEU A 194 -11.87 11.34 7.48
C LEU A 194 -11.61 10.10 6.61
N PHE A 195 -10.90 9.11 7.16
CA PHE A 195 -10.67 7.83 6.50
C PHE A 195 -11.98 7.08 6.21
N ILE A 196 -12.88 7.00 7.19
CA ILE A 196 -14.19 6.36 7.02
C ILE A 196 -15.01 7.09 5.95
N LEU A 197 -15.00 8.42 5.98
CA LEU A 197 -15.69 9.24 4.97
C LEU A 197 -15.14 8.93 3.56
N LEU A 198 -13.81 8.92 3.40
CA LEU A 198 -13.18 8.57 2.13
C LEU A 198 -13.50 7.14 1.71
N ALA A 199 -13.43 6.17 2.62
CA ALA A 199 -13.76 4.78 2.34
C ALA A 199 -15.21 4.62 1.88
N VAL A 200 -16.15 5.35 2.49
CA VAL A 200 -17.55 5.36 2.08
C VAL A 200 -17.73 6.02 0.71
N LEU A 201 -17.15 7.20 0.49
CA LEU A 201 -17.27 7.93 -0.78
C LEU A 201 -16.66 7.12 -1.95
N ILE A 202 -15.44 6.60 -1.78
CA ILE A 202 -14.78 5.76 -2.80
C ILE A 202 -15.55 4.44 -2.94
N GLY A 203 -16.05 3.86 -1.86
CA GLY A 203 -16.88 2.66 -1.88
C GLY A 203 -18.17 2.86 -2.68
N ILE A 204 -18.87 3.99 -2.48
CA ILE A 204 -20.04 4.37 -3.28
C ILE A 204 -19.66 4.58 -4.73
N LEU A 205 -18.59 5.33 -5.00
CA LEU A 205 -18.06 5.56 -6.35
C LEU A 205 -17.82 4.23 -7.08
N MET A 206 -17.07 3.33 -6.46
CA MET A 206 -16.65 2.07 -7.08
C MET A 206 -17.79 1.07 -7.24
N ARG A 207 -18.71 0.97 -6.26
CA ARG A 207 -19.73 -0.08 -6.24
C ARG A 207 -21.04 0.32 -6.91
N TYR A 208 -21.47 1.59 -6.75
CA TYR A 208 -22.83 2.00 -7.12
C TYR A 208 -22.89 2.93 -8.33
N THR A 209 -21.76 3.49 -8.81
CA THR A 209 -21.76 4.41 -9.94
C THR A 209 -21.41 3.74 -11.27
N VAL A 210 -21.75 4.39 -12.38
CA VAL A 210 -21.32 4.00 -13.73
C VAL A 210 -19.81 4.15 -13.88
N VAL A 211 -19.24 5.20 -13.27
CA VAL A 211 -17.81 5.48 -13.30
C VAL A 211 -17.03 4.31 -12.65
N GLY A 212 -17.48 3.81 -11.50
CA GLY A 212 -16.85 2.65 -10.88
C GLY A 212 -16.87 1.41 -11.77
N ARG A 213 -18.03 1.10 -12.39
CA ARG A 213 -18.11 -0.02 -13.34
C ARG A 213 -17.16 0.14 -14.53
N HIS A 214 -17.02 1.35 -15.05
CA HIS A 214 -16.10 1.65 -16.14
C HIS A 214 -14.62 1.54 -15.69
N LEU A 215 -14.27 1.90 -14.44
CA LEU A 215 -12.93 1.70 -13.88
C LEU A 215 -12.58 0.20 -13.79
N TYR A 216 -13.53 -0.65 -13.37
CA TYR A 216 -13.33 -2.11 -13.39
C TYR A 216 -13.19 -2.66 -14.82
N ALA A 217 -14.01 -2.16 -15.75
CA ALA A 217 -13.94 -2.57 -17.18
C ALA A 217 -12.59 -2.15 -17.81
N LEU A 218 -12.14 -0.92 -17.52
CA LEU A 218 -10.84 -0.40 -17.97
C LEU A 218 -9.70 -1.31 -17.50
N GLY A 219 -9.66 -1.63 -16.19
CA GLY A 219 -8.61 -2.48 -15.64
C GLY A 219 -8.68 -3.94 -16.09
N GLY A 220 -9.89 -4.43 -16.43
CA GLY A 220 -10.06 -5.79 -16.95
C GLY A 220 -9.53 -5.96 -18.37
N ASN A 221 -9.87 -5.05 -19.27
CA ASN A 221 -9.34 -4.98 -20.64
C ASN A 221 -9.58 -3.59 -21.23
N GLU A 222 -8.53 -2.78 -21.27
CA GLU A 222 -8.61 -1.41 -21.80
C GLU A 222 -9.06 -1.35 -23.25
N GLN A 223 -8.58 -2.27 -24.09
CA GLN A 223 -8.95 -2.27 -25.52
C GLN A 223 -10.43 -2.58 -25.71
N ALA A 224 -10.94 -3.59 -25.01
CA ALA A 224 -12.36 -3.94 -25.06
C ALA A 224 -13.24 -2.80 -24.50
N ALA A 225 -12.82 -2.16 -23.42
CA ALA A 225 -13.52 -1.01 -22.84
C ALA A 225 -13.59 0.16 -23.83
N ARG A 226 -12.48 0.48 -24.50
CA ARG A 226 -12.42 1.54 -25.54
C ARG A 226 -13.31 1.22 -26.74
N LEU A 227 -13.30 -0.02 -27.22
CA LEU A 227 -14.18 -0.46 -28.30
C LEU A 227 -15.66 -0.44 -27.91
N SER A 228 -15.97 -0.56 -26.62
CA SER A 228 -17.34 -0.42 -26.08
C SER A 228 -17.76 1.04 -25.87
N GLY A 229 -16.98 2.02 -26.33
CA GLY A 229 -17.29 3.45 -26.22
C GLY A 229 -16.95 4.09 -24.88
N ILE A 230 -16.21 3.38 -23.99
CA ILE A 230 -15.79 3.94 -22.70
C ILE A 230 -14.61 4.89 -22.92
N HIS A 231 -14.69 6.10 -22.38
CA HIS A 231 -13.63 7.09 -22.44
C HIS A 231 -12.51 6.74 -21.41
N THR A 232 -11.63 5.84 -21.80
CA THR A 232 -10.57 5.29 -20.93
C THR A 232 -9.64 6.36 -20.36
N ASP A 233 -9.29 7.39 -21.16
CA ASP A 233 -8.38 8.45 -20.75
C ASP A 233 -8.96 9.30 -19.59
N ARG A 234 -10.26 9.64 -19.65
CA ARG A 234 -10.95 10.37 -18.56
C ARG A 234 -10.98 9.57 -17.26
N LEU A 235 -11.11 8.25 -17.35
CA LEU A 235 -11.11 7.38 -16.19
C LEU A 235 -9.72 7.29 -15.55
N LYS A 236 -8.65 7.24 -16.36
CA LYS A 236 -7.28 7.34 -15.89
C LYS A 236 -7.04 8.67 -15.18
N TRP A 237 -7.49 9.78 -15.76
CA TRP A 237 -7.42 11.10 -15.13
C TRP A 237 -8.08 11.09 -13.75
N LEU A 238 -9.28 10.59 -13.64
CA LEU A 238 -9.99 10.49 -12.37
C LEU A 238 -9.22 9.63 -11.36
N ALA A 239 -8.72 8.46 -11.77
CA ALA A 239 -8.00 7.54 -10.88
C ALA A 239 -6.73 8.16 -10.30
N TYR A 240 -5.88 8.79 -11.15
CA TYR A 240 -4.65 9.43 -10.69
C TYR A 240 -4.89 10.71 -9.89
N CYS A 241 -5.87 11.53 -10.25
CA CYS A 241 -6.24 12.70 -9.45
C CYS A 241 -6.79 12.29 -8.08
N LEU A 242 -7.58 11.21 -8.00
CA LEU A 242 -8.10 10.71 -6.73
C LEU A 242 -6.98 10.14 -5.85
N SER A 243 -6.04 9.38 -6.44
CA SER A 243 -4.86 8.87 -5.73
C SER A 243 -4.03 10.01 -5.15
N ALA A 244 -3.70 11.02 -5.97
CA ALA A 244 -2.91 12.16 -5.55
C ALA A 244 -3.63 13.03 -4.50
N ALA A 245 -4.95 13.20 -4.59
CA ALA A 245 -5.74 13.91 -3.58
C ALA A 245 -5.73 13.17 -2.22
N CYS A 246 -5.90 11.84 -2.23
CA CYS A 246 -5.80 11.01 -1.03
C CYS A 246 -4.38 11.09 -0.41
N ALA A 247 -3.33 11.02 -1.24
CA ALA A 247 -1.95 11.15 -0.79
C ALA A 247 -1.67 12.55 -0.21
N SER A 248 -2.21 13.61 -0.83
CA SER A 248 -2.06 14.97 -0.32
C SER A 248 -2.72 15.17 1.03
N LEU A 249 -3.92 14.62 1.20
CA LEU A 249 -4.62 14.65 2.47
C LEU A 249 -3.83 13.91 3.57
N ALA A 250 -3.27 12.73 3.24
CA ALA A 250 -2.41 12.00 4.15
C ALA A 250 -1.14 12.81 4.49
N GLY A 251 -0.57 13.55 3.54
CA GLY A 251 0.58 14.44 3.75
C GLY A 251 0.31 15.55 4.76
N VAL A 252 -0.84 16.21 4.65
CA VAL A 252 -1.29 17.24 5.60
C VAL A 252 -1.44 16.67 7.01
N LEU A 253 -2.11 15.51 7.14
CA LEU A 253 -2.30 14.85 8.45
C LEU A 253 -0.97 14.38 9.03
N ALA A 254 -0.07 13.85 8.20
CA ALA A 254 1.23 13.34 8.63
C ALA A 254 2.13 14.44 9.22
N ILE A 255 2.19 15.63 8.61
CA ILE A 255 2.96 16.75 9.16
C ILE A 255 2.32 17.33 10.44
N GLY A 256 1.00 17.27 10.57
CA GLY A 256 0.30 17.60 11.81
C GLY A 256 0.62 16.61 12.94
N GLU A 257 0.65 15.32 12.64
CA GLU A 257 1.00 14.26 13.59
C GLU A 257 2.46 14.36 14.04
N GLN A 258 3.40 14.40 13.08
CA GLN A 258 4.85 14.43 13.35
C GLN A 258 5.33 15.79 13.84
N SER A 259 4.55 16.87 13.59
CA SER A 259 4.92 18.26 13.89
C SER A 259 6.15 18.76 13.11
N VAL A 260 6.47 18.12 12.02
CA VAL A 260 7.59 18.44 11.15
C VAL A 260 7.27 18.06 9.70
N ALA A 261 7.66 18.93 8.79
CA ALA A 261 7.68 18.65 7.35
C ALA A 261 9.13 18.40 6.93
N ASP A 262 9.53 17.14 6.87
CA ASP A 262 10.84 16.70 6.36
C ASP A 262 10.63 15.88 5.07
N PRO A 263 10.94 16.45 3.90
CA PRO A 263 10.75 15.76 2.62
C PRO A 263 11.55 14.46 2.47
N GLN A 264 12.62 14.28 3.23
CA GLN A 264 13.49 13.10 3.08
C GLN A 264 12.94 11.87 3.78
N THR A 265 12.28 12.06 4.92
CA THR A 265 11.77 10.97 5.75
C THR A 265 10.27 10.76 5.59
N LEU A 266 9.51 11.85 5.38
CA LEU A 266 8.06 11.80 5.27
C LEU A 266 7.60 10.93 4.08
N GLY A 267 6.73 9.97 4.35
CA GLY A 267 6.15 9.10 3.33
C GLY A 267 7.15 8.17 2.62
N ARG A 268 8.35 7.95 3.17
CA ARG A 268 9.34 7.07 2.54
C ARG A 268 8.90 5.61 2.62
N GLY A 269 8.80 4.96 1.45
CA GLY A 269 8.35 3.57 1.35
C GLY A 269 6.83 3.39 1.41
N TYR A 270 6.05 4.46 1.60
CA TYR A 270 4.60 4.38 1.73
C TYR A 270 3.92 3.95 0.43
N GLU A 271 4.52 4.20 -0.72
CA GLU A 271 4.08 3.68 -2.02
C GLU A 271 3.97 2.15 -2.02
N LEU A 272 4.98 1.47 -1.47
CA LEU A 272 4.98 0.00 -1.36
C LEU A 272 3.95 -0.49 -0.34
N ASN A 273 3.80 0.21 0.78
CA ASN A 273 2.79 -0.11 1.80
C ASN A 273 1.37 -0.01 1.24
N ALA A 274 1.08 1.03 0.44
CA ALA A 274 -0.22 1.21 -0.21
C ALA A 274 -0.55 0.06 -1.17
N ILE A 275 0.42 -0.29 -2.03
CA ILE A 275 0.28 -1.40 -2.97
C ILE A 275 0.12 -2.73 -2.21
N ALA A 276 0.95 -2.96 -1.19
CA ALA A 276 0.87 -4.15 -0.35
C ALA A 276 -0.52 -4.31 0.28
N ALA A 277 -1.02 -3.25 0.92
CA ALA A 277 -2.33 -3.25 1.56
C ALA A 277 -3.46 -3.52 0.56
N ALA A 278 -3.43 -2.89 -0.62
CA ALA A 278 -4.42 -3.10 -1.67
C ALA A 278 -4.39 -4.56 -2.19
N VAL A 279 -3.19 -5.10 -2.46
CA VAL A 279 -3.03 -6.47 -2.99
C VAL A 279 -3.41 -7.52 -1.97
N VAL A 280 -2.98 -7.38 -0.71
CA VAL A 280 -3.41 -8.24 0.41
C VAL A 280 -4.92 -8.16 0.59
N GLY A 281 -5.49 -6.97 0.44
CA GLY A 281 -6.93 -6.72 0.43
C GLY A 281 -7.69 -7.32 -0.76
N GLY A 282 -6.99 -7.95 -1.70
CA GLY A 282 -7.57 -8.66 -2.85
C GLY A 282 -7.65 -7.87 -4.14
N CYS A 283 -6.97 -6.71 -4.24
CA CYS A 283 -6.80 -6.03 -5.52
C CYS A 283 -5.81 -6.79 -6.41
N SER A 284 -6.14 -6.94 -7.69
CA SER A 284 -5.27 -7.56 -8.68
C SER A 284 -4.35 -6.52 -9.30
N LEU A 285 -3.04 -6.75 -9.32
CA LEU A 285 -2.08 -5.89 -10.02
C LEU A 285 -2.30 -5.86 -11.55
N GLN A 286 -3.04 -6.82 -12.09
CA GLN A 286 -3.43 -6.83 -13.50
C GLN A 286 -4.63 -5.91 -13.78
N GLY A 287 -5.26 -5.35 -12.75
CA GLY A 287 -6.46 -4.54 -12.83
C GLY A 287 -7.77 -5.34 -12.82
N GLY A 288 -8.88 -4.63 -12.86
CA GLY A 288 -10.24 -5.17 -13.00
C GLY A 288 -10.81 -5.88 -11.78
N VAL A 289 -10.03 -6.09 -10.73
CA VAL A 289 -10.45 -6.82 -9.51
C VAL A 289 -9.96 -6.10 -8.25
N GLY A 290 -10.84 -5.97 -7.28
CA GLY A 290 -10.54 -5.38 -5.98
C GLY A 290 -11.81 -4.85 -5.30
N THR A 291 -11.74 -4.59 -4.01
CA THR A 291 -12.84 -3.99 -3.24
C THR A 291 -12.30 -2.98 -2.22
N VAL A 292 -13.08 -1.93 -1.95
CA VAL A 292 -12.74 -0.95 -0.91
C VAL A 292 -12.70 -1.60 0.48
N PRO A 293 -13.68 -2.42 0.91
CA PRO A 293 -13.59 -3.14 2.18
C PRO A 293 -12.37 -4.04 2.27
N GLY A 294 -12.02 -4.74 1.18
CA GLY A 294 -10.82 -5.55 1.11
C GLY A 294 -9.55 -4.71 1.36
N THR A 295 -9.42 -3.56 0.70
CA THR A 295 -8.28 -2.65 0.91
C THR A 295 -8.20 -2.15 2.36
N VAL A 296 -9.34 -1.79 2.98
CA VAL A 296 -9.40 -1.40 4.39
C VAL A 296 -8.89 -2.51 5.30
N LEU A 297 -9.37 -3.73 5.10
CA LEU A 297 -8.90 -4.90 5.85
C LEU A 297 -7.42 -5.22 5.57
N GLY A 298 -6.95 -5.01 4.33
CA GLY A 298 -5.55 -5.15 3.98
C GLY A 298 -4.63 -4.17 4.72
N CYS A 299 -5.07 -2.91 4.87
CA CYS A 299 -4.36 -1.92 5.69
C CYS A 299 -4.28 -2.36 7.16
N LEU A 300 -5.41 -2.81 7.73
CA LEU A 300 -5.45 -3.28 9.11
C LEU A 300 -4.59 -4.52 9.31
N PHE A 301 -4.63 -5.47 8.39
CA PHE A 301 -3.80 -6.68 8.43
C PHE A 301 -2.31 -6.33 8.41
N LEU A 302 -1.90 -5.49 7.46
CA LEU A 302 -0.49 -5.12 7.33
C LEU A 302 0.03 -4.42 8.59
N ARG A 303 -0.76 -3.50 9.17
CA ARG A 303 -0.38 -2.80 10.39
C ARG A 303 -0.42 -3.71 11.63
N ALA A 304 -1.35 -4.64 11.72
CA ALA A 304 -1.37 -5.64 12.79
C ALA A 304 -0.13 -6.55 12.74
N VAL A 305 0.32 -6.95 11.55
CA VAL A 305 1.54 -7.76 11.36
C VAL A 305 2.79 -6.96 11.78
N ILE A 306 2.92 -5.71 11.30
CA ILE A 306 4.07 -4.85 11.64
C ILE A 306 4.13 -4.59 13.15
N ASP A 307 3.02 -4.21 13.77
CA ASP A 307 2.92 -3.98 15.21
C ASP A 307 3.23 -5.25 16.02
N GLY A 308 2.70 -6.39 15.58
CA GLY A 308 2.95 -7.69 16.22
C GLY A 308 4.43 -8.08 16.20
N ILE A 309 5.07 -7.96 15.04
CA ILE A 309 6.51 -8.29 14.90
C ILE A 309 7.37 -7.33 15.74
N ALA A 310 7.06 -6.03 15.73
CA ALA A 310 7.79 -5.05 16.52
C ALA A 310 7.73 -5.35 18.02
N LYS A 311 6.57 -5.79 18.54
CA LYS A 311 6.39 -6.17 19.95
C LYS A 311 7.12 -7.48 20.31
N ILE A 312 7.11 -8.46 19.41
CA ILE A 312 7.77 -9.75 19.63
C ILE A 312 9.29 -9.58 19.61
N ILE A 313 9.83 -8.82 18.66
CA ILE A 313 11.28 -8.61 18.50
C ILE A 313 11.80 -7.49 19.41
N LYS A 314 10.92 -6.68 20.02
CA LYS A 314 11.25 -5.57 20.94
C LYS A 314 12.10 -4.46 20.28
N THR A 315 11.88 -4.21 19.02
CA THR A 315 12.54 -3.16 18.25
C THR A 315 11.52 -2.18 17.69
N GLY A 316 11.96 -1.00 17.24
CA GLY A 316 11.07 -0.03 16.58
C GLY A 316 10.41 -0.64 15.34
N ALA A 317 9.12 -0.38 15.14
CA ALA A 317 8.36 -0.91 14.00
C ALA A 317 8.95 -0.49 12.66
N ASP A 318 9.50 0.71 12.59
CA ASP A 318 10.14 1.32 11.43
C ASP A 318 11.37 0.55 10.93
N VAL A 319 12.13 -0.07 11.85
CA VAL A 319 13.33 -0.87 11.50
C VAL A 319 12.96 -2.09 10.65
N HIS A 320 11.82 -2.70 10.93
CA HIS A 320 11.40 -3.96 10.30
C HIS A 320 10.33 -3.78 9.23
N GLU A 321 9.73 -2.59 9.10
CA GLU A 321 8.62 -2.34 8.19
C GLU A 321 8.95 -2.74 6.74
N GLY A 322 10.12 -2.33 6.24
CA GLY A 322 10.49 -2.55 4.84
C GLY A 322 10.55 -4.03 4.44
N TRP A 323 11.22 -4.88 5.21
CA TRP A 323 11.33 -6.29 4.87
C TRP A 323 10.03 -7.07 5.14
N ILE A 324 9.26 -6.70 6.17
CA ILE A 324 7.95 -7.28 6.45
C ILE A 324 7.01 -7.02 5.26
N VAL A 325 6.93 -5.77 4.83
CA VAL A 325 6.11 -5.38 3.66
C VAL A 325 6.55 -6.13 2.42
N GLY A 326 7.86 -6.23 2.17
CA GLY A 326 8.40 -6.98 1.03
C GLY A 326 7.97 -8.45 1.03
N ILE A 327 8.09 -9.14 2.16
CA ILE A 327 7.64 -10.54 2.31
C ILE A 327 6.13 -10.65 2.12
N VAL A 328 5.34 -9.77 2.74
CA VAL A 328 3.88 -9.79 2.65
C VAL A 328 3.43 -9.58 1.20
N VAL A 329 4.04 -8.64 0.46
CA VAL A 329 3.76 -8.41 -0.97
C VAL A 329 4.04 -9.66 -1.79
N VAL A 330 5.24 -10.25 -1.62
CA VAL A 330 5.61 -11.46 -2.37
C VAL A 330 4.64 -12.60 -2.09
N MET A 331 4.30 -12.83 -0.81
CA MET A 331 3.34 -13.89 -0.45
C MET A 331 1.94 -13.60 -1.00
N ALA A 332 1.46 -12.37 -0.92
CA ALA A 332 0.14 -12.01 -1.43
C ALA A 332 0.04 -12.16 -2.95
N VAL A 333 1.06 -11.70 -3.68
CA VAL A 333 1.13 -11.85 -5.15
C VAL A 333 1.26 -13.33 -5.54
N ALA A 334 2.14 -14.08 -4.88
CA ALA A 334 2.31 -15.51 -5.14
C ALA A 334 0.99 -16.28 -4.89
N PHE A 335 0.30 -15.99 -3.80
CA PHE A 335 -1.00 -16.59 -3.49
C PHE A 335 -2.08 -16.20 -4.49
N SER A 336 -2.11 -14.94 -4.92
CA SER A 336 -3.03 -14.46 -5.96
C SER A 336 -2.78 -15.18 -7.28
N GLN A 337 -1.53 -15.33 -7.71
CA GLN A 337 -1.15 -16.05 -8.91
C GLN A 337 -1.47 -17.55 -8.81
N TRP A 338 -1.23 -18.15 -7.65
CA TRP A 338 -1.58 -19.55 -7.41
C TRP A 338 -3.09 -19.80 -7.54
N ARG A 339 -3.91 -18.93 -6.95
CA ARG A 339 -5.38 -19.01 -7.09
C ARG A 339 -5.85 -18.82 -8.54
N ALA A 340 -5.24 -17.88 -9.27
CA ALA A 340 -5.55 -17.65 -10.68
C ALA A 340 -5.12 -18.83 -11.57
N SER A 341 -4.04 -19.51 -11.22
CA SER A 341 -3.50 -20.67 -11.94
C SER A 341 -4.17 -21.99 -11.58
N GLY A 342 -5.07 -22.03 -10.60
CA GLY A 342 -5.65 -23.23 -9.98
C GLY A 342 -6.45 -24.18 -10.88
N GLN A 343 -6.40 -24.02 -12.21
CA GLN A 343 -6.91 -24.97 -13.19
C GLN A 343 -5.81 -25.61 -14.07
N ARG A 344 -4.54 -25.19 -13.95
CA ARG A 344 -3.43 -25.84 -14.66
C ARG A 344 -2.29 -25.95 -13.65
N GLY A 345 -1.97 -27.18 -13.22
CA GLY A 345 -0.92 -27.51 -12.25
C GLY A 345 0.46 -26.93 -12.61
N LYS A 346 0.62 -25.61 -12.44
CA LYS A 346 1.94 -24.97 -12.53
C LYS A 346 2.77 -25.41 -11.34
N GLN A 347 3.86 -26.07 -11.61
CA GLN A 347 4.88 -26.41 -10.61
C GLN A 347 5.72 -25.17 -10.32
N PHE A 348 5.87 -24.81 -9.05
CA PHE A 348 6.70 -23.66 -8.62
C PHE A 348 8.19 -24.02 -8.61
N PHE A 349 8.53 -25.27 -8.30
CA PHE A 349 9.91 -25.71 -8.12
C PHE A 349 10.37 -26.66 -9.23
N THR A 350 10.19 -26.24 -10.51
CA THR A 350 10.57 -27.06 -11.66
C THR A 350 12.07 -27.03 -11.92
N GLY A 351 12.65 -28.22 -12.21
CA GLY A 351 14.02 -28.36 -12.69
C GLY A 351 15.11 -27.81 -11.75
N ALA A 352 16.26 -27.44 -12.33
CA ALA A 352 17.41 -26.91 -11.62
C ALA A 352 17.14 -25.53 -10.98
N LEU A 353 16.39 -24.67 -11.65
CA LEU A 353 16.02 -23.35 -11.12
C LEU A 353 15.17 -23.43 -9.87
N GLY A 354 14.23 -24.41 -9.81
CA GLY A 354 13.44 -24.63 -8.60
C GLY A 354 14.29 -25.14 -7.43
N SER A 355 15.32 -25.94 -7.68
CA SER A 355 16.28 -26.37 -6.65
C SER A 355 17.12 -25.20 -6.15
N LEU A 356 17.60 -24.35 -7.06
CA LEU A 356 18.35 -23.13 -6.71
C LEU A 356 17.52 -22.17 -5.87
N ALA A 357 16.24 -21.96 -6.23
CA ALA A 357 15.31 -21.13 -5.46
C ALA A 357 15.13 -21.65 -4.02
N ILE A 358 15.01 -22.97 -3.82
CA ILE A 358 14.93 -23.56 -2.47
C ILE A 358 16.18 -23.27 -1.65
N VAL A 359 17.37 -23.46 -2.23
CA VAL A 359 18.64 -23.18 -1.55
C VAL A 359 18.73 -21.68 -1.18
N THR A 360 18.44 -20.80 -2.12
CA THR A 360 18.49 -19.35 -1.93
C THR A 360 17.52 -18.88 -0.84
N LEU A 361 16.28 -19.34 -0.87
CA LEU A 361 15.26 -18.96 0.12
C LEU A 361 15.66 -19.43 1.53
N GLY A 362 16.18 -20.63 1.68
CA GLY A 362 16.66 -21.13 2.96
C GLY A 362 17.86 -20.35 3.49
N LEU A 363 18.83 -19.99 2.60
CA LEU A 363 19.94 -19.14 2.97
C LEU A 363 19.49 -17.73 3.41
N ILE A 364 18.58 -17.10 2.66
CA ILE A 364 18.04 -15.79 3.01
C ILE A 364 17.33 -15.86 4.38
N ALA A 365 16.45 -16.83 4.60
CA ALA A 365 15.75 -16.99 5.86
C ALA A 365 16.73 -17.22 7.03
N GLY A 366 17.73 -18.07 6.84
CA GLY A 366 18.75 -18.35 7.84
C GLY A 366 19.62 -17.14 8.16
N THR A 367 20.10 -16.41 7.17
CA THR A 367 20.91 -15.21 7.37
C THR A 367 20.13 -14.10 8.05
N LEU A 368 18.87 -13.87 7.69
CA LEU A 368 18.01 -12.89 8.36
C LEU A 368 17.88 -13.21 9.86
N VAL A 369 17.57 -14.46 10.21
CA VAL A 369 17.43 -14.85 11.63
C VAL A 369 18.77 -14.81 12.35
N THR A 370 19.89 -15.16 11.70
CA THR A 370 21.23 -15.04 12.29
C THR A 370 21.54 -13.60 12.67
N LEU A 371 21.19 -12.63 11.80
CA LEU A 371 21.41 -11.20 12.05
C LEU A 371 20.48 -10.64 13.15
N MET A 372 19.32 -11.24 13.35
CA MET A 372 18.31 -10.76 14.32
C MET A 372 18.41 -11.42 15.69
N ALA A 373 18.91 -12.63 15.76
CA ALA A 373 18.98 -13.41 17.01
C ALA A 373 20.40 -13.94 17.23
N ASP A 374 20.65 -15.16 16.76
CA ASP A 374 21.96 -15.82 16.85
C ASP A 374 22.15 -16.82 15.69
N TRP A 375 23.39 -17.31 15.55
CA TRP A 375 23.75 -18.24 14.48
C TRP A 375 23.05 -19.61 14.61
N ARG A 376 22.67 -20.02 15.84
CA ARG A 376 21.98 -21.30 16.10
C ARG A 376 20.53 -21.21 15.64
N ALA A 377 19.85 -20.13 15.99
CA ALA A 377 18.48 -19.88 15.51
C ALA A 377 18.46 -19.73 13.99
N GLY A 378 19.43 -19.02 13.40
CA GLY A 378 19.55 -18.84 11.96
C GLY A 378 19.77 -20.15 11.20
N SER A 379 20.69 -20.99 11.68
CA SER A 379 20.94 -22.30 11.05
C SER A 379 19.76 -23.25 11.18
N ALA A 380 19.07 -23.25 12.31
CA ALA A 380 17.82 -24.01 12.48
C ALA A 380 16.73 -23.54 11.54
N THR A 381 16.55 -22.21 11.38
CA THR A 381 15.57 -21.64 10.44
C THR A 381 15.90 -21.98 9.00
N ALA A 382 17.16 -21.92 8.57
CA ALA A 382 17.56 -22.36 7.25
C ALA A 382 17.22 -23.83 7.00
N ALA A 383 17.56 -24.70 7.93
CA ALA A 383 17.27 -26.13 7.84
C ALA A 383 15.78 -26.42 7.75
N VAL A 384 14.96 -25.80 8.60
CA VAL A 384 13.49 -25.94 8.58
C VAL A 384 12.92 -25.44 7.25
N THR A 385 13.37 -24.29 6.77
CA THR A 385 12.92 -23.73 5.48
C THR A 385 13.25 -24.68 4.33
N TRP A 386 14.47 -25.23 4.27
CA TRP A 386 14.84 -26.22 3.27
C TRP A 386 13.97 -27.48 3.34
N VAL A 387 13.75 -28.04 4.51
CA VAL A 387 12.90 -29.22 4.68
C VAL A 387 11.49 -28.95 4.17
N VAL A 388 10.87 -27.84 4.55
CA VAL A 388 9.50 -27.47 4.13
C VAL A 388 9.43 -27.29 2.60
N LEU A 389 10.38 -26.58 2.00
CA LEU A 389 10.37 -26.34 0.56
C LEU A 389 10.71 -27.58 -0.25
N ILE A 390 11.58 -28.47 0.24
CA ILE A 390 11.85 -29.77 -0.38
C ILE A 390 10.62 -30.66 -0.32
N CYS A 391 9.92 -30.70 0.82
CA CYS A 391 8.65 -31.43 0.94
C CYS A 391 7.60 -30.89 -0.04
N ALA A 392 7.48 -29.55 -0.17
CA ALA A 392 6.61 -28.93 -1.14
C ALA A 392 6.95 -29.33 -2.58
N LYS A 393 8.22 -29.32 -2.95
CA LYS A 393 8.69 -29.76 -4.28
C LYS A 393 8.37 -31.23 -4.56
N ILE A 394 8.58 -32.11 -3.57
CA ILE A 394 8.24 -33.53 -3.70
C ILE A 394 6.74 -33.73 -3.87
N TRP A 395 5.95 -32.98 -3.12
CA TRP A 395 4.49 -33.02 -3.23
C TRP A 395 4.00 -32.55 -4.62
N GLU A 396 4.53 -31.41 -5.12
CA GLU A 396 4.23 -30.91 -6.47
C GLU A 396 4.55 -31.96 -7.55
N ASN A 397 5.72 -32.60 -7.46
CA ASN A 397 6.12 -33.62 -8.41
C ASN A 397 5.18 -34.85 -8.40
N ARG A 398 4.74 -35.27 -7.21
CA ARG A 398 3.79 -36.40 -7.08
C ARG A 398 2.43 -36.07 -7.70
N VAL A 399 1.92 -34.84 -7.46
CA VAL A 399 0.64 -34.40 -8.03
C VAL A 399 0.73 -34.31 -9.56
N ALA A 400 1.82 -33.79 -10.10
CA ALA A 400 2.04 -33.69 -11.54
C ALA A 400 2.14 -35.07 -12.24
N VAL A 401 2.79 -36.05 -11.62
CA VAL A 401 2.86 -37.45 -12.12
C VAL A 401 1.47 -38.08 -12.12
N GLY A 402 0.69 -37.88 -11.06
CA GLY A 402 -0.68 -38.39 -10.98
C GLY A 402 -1.61 -37.84 -12.07
N GLN A 403 -1.51 -36.56 -12.38
CA GLN A 403 -2.29 -35.94 -13.45
C GLN A 403 -1.91 -36.44 -14.86
N ARG A 404 -0.62 -36.66 -15.10
CA ARG A 404 -0.16 -37.27 -16.38
C ARG A 404 -0.63 -38.70 -16.57
N ALA A 405 -0.66 -39.47 -15.50
CA ALA A 405 -1.16 -40.85 -15.54
C ALA A 405 -2.68 -40.93 -15.83
N GLN A 406 -3.46 -39.99 -15.28
CA GLN A 406 -4.90 -39.88 -15.56
C GLN A 406 -5.21 -39.41 -16.97
N GLY A 407 -4.41 -38.47 -17.53
CA GLY A 407 -4.54 -38.03 -18.91
C GLY A 407 -4.25 -39.15 -19.92
N ALA A 408 -3.21 -39.93 -19.67
CA ALA A 408 -2.84 -41.06 -20.55
C ALA A 408 -3.88 -42.21 -20.52
N SER A 409 -4.56 -42.44 -19.40
CA SER A 409 -5.64 -43.45 -19.31
C SER A 409 -6.95 -43.01 -19.99
N GLY A 410 -7.20 -41.69 -20.08
CA GLY A 410 -8.37 -41.12 -20.80
C GLY A 410 -8.25 -41.17 -22.31
N GLU A 411 -7.03 -41.02 -22.86
CA GLU A 411 -6.78 -41.14 -24.29
C GLU A 411 -6.75 -42.59 -24.82
N ALA A 412 -6.53 -43.55 -23.95
CA ALA A 412 -6.55 -44.99 -24.33
C ALA A 412 -7.96 -45.58 -24.39
N THR A 413 -9.00 -44.86 -23.99
CA THR A 413 -10.41 -45.30 -23.96
C THR A 413 -11.30 -44.59 -25.00
N THR A 414 -10.74 -43.73 -25.83
CA THR A 414 -11.41 -43.14 -27.01
C THR A 414 -10.78 -43.61 -28.30
#